data_6af1181d86e68ad119e8e191e91e8bec
#
_entry.id   6af1181d86e68ad119e8e191e91e8bec
#
_cell.length_a   1.000
_cell.length_b   1.000
_cell.length_c   1.000
_cell.angle_alpha   90.00
_cell.angle_beta   90.00
_cell.angle_gamma   90.00
#
_symmetry.space_group_name_H-M   'P 1'
#
loop_
_entity.id
_entity.type
_entity.pdbx_description
1 polymer ?
#
loop_
_entity_poly.entity_id
_entity_poly.type
_entity_poly.pdbx_seq_one_letter_code
_entity_poly.pdbx_strand_id
1 'polypeptide(L)'
;MHEALSRTLGVRWYEHLPLDDRSSGQLANAWKELPNDVRRDPADPALPGRLVARCMFGFWTNLLDSGGYYGRQPRRIDVSYEDNWRAGLSRAFPGGKREASSLGQRYTRAWTHERMRLVNVVRNRAAHHEPFVNGCPLPGQSGRRLSAQDAHEACRVLARMLDRNLAAWLDQTTRVPGVLLARPSAS
;
A
#
# COMPACT_ATOMS: atom_id res chain seq x y z
N MET A 1 8.11 2.87 0.81
CA MET A 1 8.33 1.58 1.48
C MET A 1 9.63 0.93 1.05
N HIS A 2 9.88 0.76 -0.24
CA HIS A 2 11.17 0.22 -0.72
C HIS A 2 12.38 0.91 -0.08
N GLU A 3 12.44 2.24 -0.17
CA GLU A 3 13.55 3.02 0.41
C GLU A 3 13.72 2.79 1.92
N ALA A 4 12.63 2.72 2.68
CA ALA A 4 12.69 2.46 4.12
C ALA A 4 13.23 1.07 4.44
N LEU A 5 12.84 0.05 3.67
CA LEU A 5 13.36 -1.30 3.79
C LEU A 5 14.82 -1.39 3.35
N SER A 6 15.18 -0.72 2.25
CA SER A 6 16.55 -0.71 1.74
C SER A 6 17.55 -0.09 2.73
N ARG A 7 17.14 0.95 3.45
CA ARG A 7 18.00 1.56 4.50
C ARG A 7 18.24 0.63 5.70
N THR A 8 17.36 -0.31 5.95
CA THR A 8 17.44 -1.20 7.12
C THR A 8 18.02 -2.56 6.77
N LEU A 9 17.62 -3.12 5.62
CA LEU A 9 17.92 -4.50 5.21
C LEU A 9 18.77 -4.58 3.93
N GLY A 10 19.14 -3.44 3.34
CA GLY A 10 19.83 -3.39 2.04
C GLY A 10 18.86 -3.41 0.86
N VAL A 11 19.36 -3.10 -0.34
CA VAL A 11 18.56 -2.97 -1.55
C VAL A 11 17.82 -4.25 -1.94
N ARG A 12 18.31 -5.40 -1.49
CA ARG A 12 17.72 -6.74 -1.67
C ARG A 12 16.92 -7.19 -0.44
N TRP A 13 16.27 -6.27 0.28
CA TRP A 13 15.49 -6.53 1.49
C TRP A 13 14.50 -7.70 1.33
N TYR A 14 14.00 -7.96 0.13
CA TYR A 14 13.07 -9.04 -0.18
C TYR A 14 13.68 -10.44 -0.02
N GLU A 15 15.01 -10.58 0.04
CA GLU A 15 15.71 -11.84 0.33
C GLU A 15 15.78 -12.11 1.83
N HIS A 16 15.59 -11.10 2.68
CA HIS A 16 15.79 -11.16 4.12
C HIS A 16 14.49 -10.90 4.91
N LEU A 17 13.52 -10.26 4.29
CA LEU A 17 12.26 -9.92 4.96
C LEU A 17 11.39 -11.18 5.06
N PRO A 18 10.96 -11.60 6.27
CA PRO A 18 9.98 -12.68 6.40
C PRO A 18 8.68 -12.34 5.68
N LEU A 19 8.30 -13.16 4.71
CA LEU A 19 7.07 -13.02 3.93
C LEU A 19 6.17 -14.23 4.13
N ASP A 20 4.87 -13.98 4.27
CA ASP A 20 3.86 -15.04 4.22
C ASP A 20 3.69 -15.61 2.80
N ASP A 21 2.97 -16.72 2.65
CA ASP A 21 2.76 -17.38 1.36
C ASP A 21 2.15 -16.44 0.32
N ARG A 22 1.23 -15.56 0.73
CA ARG A 22 0.58 -14.60 -0.15
C ARG A 22 1.57 -13.57 -0.70
N SER A 23 2.34 -12.94 0.16
CA SER A 23 3.31 -11.91 -0.23
C SER A 23 4.50 -12.52 -0.98
N SER A 24 4.94 -13.73 -0.59
CA SER A 24 5.93 -14.50 -1.32
C SER A 24 5.47 -14.84 -2.73
N GLY A 25 4.20 -15.25 -2.89
CA GLY A 25 3.59 -15.53 -4.19
C GLY A 25 3.51 -14.29 -5.08
N GLN A 26 3.16 -13.13 -4.51
CA GLN A 26 3.12 -11.87 -5.25
C GLN A 26 4.51 -11.44 -5.70
N LEU A 27 5.53 -11.59 -4.85
CA LEU A 27 6.92 -11.31 -5.20
C LEU A 27 7.42 -12.27 -6.29
N ALA A 28 7.10 -13.57 -6.20
CA ALA A 28 7.44 -14.56 -7.21
C ALA A 28 6.77 -14.24 -8.56
N ASN A 29 5.55 -13.74 -8.57
CA ASN A 29 4.89 -13.30 -9.80
C ASN A 29 5.56 -12.07 -10.40
N ALA A 30 5.90 -11.07 -9.58
CA ALA A 30 6.68 -9.91 -10.03
C ALA A 30 8.03 -10.33 -10.63
N TRP A 31 8.70 -11.32 -10.05
CA TRP A 31 9.92 -11.90 -10.59
C TRP A 31 9.71 -12.56 -11.96
N LYS A 32 8.64 -13.31 -12.16
CA LYS A 32 8.32 -13.95 -13.44
C LYS A 32 8.06 -12.95 -14.58
N GLU A 33 7.57 -11.76 -14.24
CA GLU A 33 7.32 -10.67 -15.19
C GLU A 33 8.59 -9.92 -15.63
N LEU A 34 9.73 -10.17 -14.98
CA LEU A 34 11.00 -9.60 -15.40
C LEU A 34 11.46 -10.25 -16.71
N PRO A 35 12.10 -9.48 -17.61
CA PRO A 35 12.74 -10.03 -18.82
C PRO A 35 13.75 -11.12 -18.49
N ASN A 36 13.90 -12.09 -19.39
CA ASN A 36 14.77 -13.25 -19.17
C ASN A 36 16.24 -12.88 -18.98
N ASP A 37 16.72 -11.89 -19.72
CA ASP A 37 18.09 -11.36 -19.62
C ASP A 37 18.35 -10.78 -18.23
N VAL A 38 17.40 -10.03 -17.66
CA VAL A 38 17.48 -9.47 -16.30
C VAL A 38 17.52 -10.57 -15.24
N ARG A 39 16.71 -11.62 -15.39
CA ARG A 39 16.64 -12.74 -14.43
C ARG A 39 17.90 -13.61 -14.44
N ARG A 40 18.64 -13.63 -15.55
CA ARG A 40 19.87 -14.42 -15.71
C ARG A 40 21.09 -13.80 -15.05
N ASP A 41 21.04 -12.51 -14.76
CA ASP A 41 22.12 -11.83 -14.03
C ASP A 41 21.65 -11.38 -12.65
N PRO A 42 21.77 -12.27 -11.63
CA PRO A 42 21.42 -11.92 -10.25
C PRO A 42 22.31 -10.81 -9.66
N ALA A 43 23.45 -10.53 -10.26
CA ALA A 43 24.37 -9.50 -9.82
C ALA A 43 24.05 -8.11 -10.37
N ASP A 44 23.12 -8.01 -11.36
CA ASP A 44 22.71 -6.72 -11.94
C ASP A 44 22.27 -5.73 -10.84
N PRO A 45 22.97 -4.61 -10.66
CA PRO A 45 22.62 -3.60 -9.65
C PRO A 45 21.24 -2.97 -9.88
N ALA A 46 20.71 -3.01 -11.09
CA ALA A 46 19.38 -2.50 -11.41
C ALA A 46 18.26 -3.52 -11.09
N LEU A 47 18.58 -4.79 -10.87
CA LEU A 47 17.60 -5.85 -10.61
C LEU A 47 16.65 -5.54 -9.46
N PRO A 48 17.10 -5.05 -8.27
CA PRO A 48 16.20 -4.73 -7.17
C PRO A 48 15.16 -3.67 -7.54
N GLY A 49 15.57 -2.60 -8.21
CA GLY A 49 14.66 -1.55 -8.68
C GLY A 49 13.66 -2.05 -9.71
N ARG A 50 14.08 -2.90 -10.64
CA ARG A 50 13.21 -3.51 -11.65
C ARG A 50 12.19 -4.45 -11.03
N LEU A 51 12.59 -5.27 -10.05
CA LEU A 51 11.68 -6.15 -9.31
C LEU A 51 10.63 -5.35 -8.52
N VAL A 52 11.08 -4.35 -7.79
CA VAL A 52 10.21 -3.46 -7.01
C VAL A 52 9.19 -2.74 -7.89
N ALA A 53 9.59 -2.31 -9.09
CA ALA A 53 8.70 -1.67 -10.05
C ALA A 53 7.59 -2.61 -10.58
N ARG A 54 7.78 -3.93 -10.50
CA ARG A 54 6.76 -4.94 -10.83
C ARG A 54 5.84 -5.27 -9.67
N CYS A 55 6.20 -4.89 -8.43
CA CYS A 55 5.35 -5.10 -7.27
C CYS A 55 4.12 -4.19 -7.34
N MET A 56 2.94 -4.79 -7.40
CA MET A 56 1.67 -4.06 -7.43
C MET A 56 1.40 -3.37 -6.09
N PHE A 57 0.54 -2.34 -6.09
CA PHE A 57 0.15 -1.62 -4.87
C PHE A 57 -0.39 -2.55 -3.78
N GLY A 58 -1.13 -3.60 -4.16
CA GLY A 58 -1.63 -4.63 -3.24
C GLY A 58 -0.53 -5.36 -2.47
N PHE A 59 0.62 -5.63 -3.08
CA PHE A 59 1.78 -6.21 -2.38
C PHE A 59 2.22 -5.31 -1.22
N TRP A 60 2.38 -4.01 -1.47
CA TRP A 60 2.79 -3.04 -0.46
C TRP A 60 1.74 -2.89 0.67
N THR A 61 0.46 -2.99 0.33
CA THR A 61 -0.62 -2.98 1.32
C THR A 61 -0.56 -4.24 2.18
N ASN A 62 -0.31 -5.40 1.58
CA ASN A 62 -0.22 -6.67 2.30
C ASN A 62 0.94 -6.73 3.31
N LEU A 63 2.08 -6.07 3.02
CA LEU A 63 3.18 -5.97 3.98
C LEU A 63 2.84 -5.21 5.27
N LEU A 64 1.70 -4.55 5.32
CA LEU A 64 1.21 -3.81 6.47
C LEU A 64 0.09 -4.53 7.23
N ASP A 65 -0.43 -5.66 6.73
CA ASP A 65 -1.43 -6.40 7.50
C ASP A 65 -0.81 -7.22 8.65
N SER A 66 -1.58 -8.05 9.32
CA SER A 66 -1.08 -8.84 10.47
C SER A 66 0.01 -9.85 10.11
N GLY A 67 0.15 -10.16 8.81
CA GLY A 67 0.90 -11.31 8.34
C GLY A 67 0.04 -12.57 8.28
N GLY A 68 0.65 -13.68 8.01
CA GLY A 68 0.00 -14.96 7.86
C GLY A 68 0.95 -16.10 8.18
N TYR A 69 1.07 -17.06 7.29
CA TYR A 69 2.00 -18.16 7.46
C TYR A 69 2.78 -18.40 6.15
N TYR A 70 3.92 -19.05 6.30
CA TYR A 70 4.73 -19.55 5.22
C TYR A 70 4.89 -21.06 5.32
N GLY A 71 4.70 -21.74 4.17
CA GLY A 71 4.85 -23.19 4.07
C GLY A 71 3.62 -23.99 4.55
N ARG A 72 3.76 -25.31 4.53
CA ARG A 72 2.69 -26.27 4.86
C ARG A 72 3.04 -27.10 6.10
N GLN A 73 2.01 -27.60 6.78
CA GLN A 73 2.20 -28.55 7.86
C GLN A 73 3.07 -29.76 7.40
N PRO A 74 3.95 -30.30 8.27
CA PRO A 74 4.21 -29.88 9.65
C PRO A 74 5.25 -28.77 9.80
N ARG A 75 5.75 -28.19 8.69
CA ARG A 75 6.81 -27.15 8.69
C ARG A 75 6.26 -25.73 8.48
N ARG A 76 5.00 -25.52 8.79
CA ARG A 76 4.38 -24.21 8.71
C ARG A 76 4.99 -23.26 9.73
N ILE A 77 5.34 -22.04 9.27
CA ILE A 77 5.93 -20.97 10.09
C ILE A 77 4.97 -19.78 10.08
N ASP A 78 4.65 -19.27 11.26
CA ASP A 78 3.86 -18.05 11.37
C ASP A 78 4.75 -16.81 11.13
N VAL A 79 4.23 -15.89 10.30
CA VAL A 79 4.92 -14.66 9.92
C VAL A 79 4.16 -13.46 10.48
N SER A 80 4.82 -12.70 11.37
CA SER A 80 4.28 -11.48 11.94
C SER A 80 4.84 -10.26 11.24
N TYR A 81 3.99 -9.45 10.61
CA TYR A 81 4.42 -8.19 10.01
C TYR A 81 4.57 -7.05 11.02
N GLU A 82 4.25 -7.27 12.28
CA GLU A 82 4.56 -6.30 13.34
C GLU A 82 6.08 -6.14 13.52
N ASP A 83 6.86 -7.21 13.35
CA ASP A 83 8.31 -7.14 13.42
C ASP A 83 8.89 -6.38 12.23
N ASN A 84 8.36 -6.61 11.02
CA ASN A 84 8.72 -5.85 9.82
C ASN A 84 8.39 -4.35 9.96
N TRP A 85 7.26 -4.04 10.62
CA TRP A 85 6.86 -2.67 10.93
C TRP A 85 7.88 -1.98 11.85
N ARG A 86 8.26 -2.65 12.94
CA ARG A 86 9.23 -2.13 13.91
C ARG A 86 10.63 -2.00 13.30
N ALA A 87 11.04 -2.97 12.50
CA ALA A 87 12.34 -2.99 11.87
C ALA A 87 12.55 -1.80 10.90
N GLY A 88 11.55 -1.43 10.09
CA GLY A 88 11.77 -0.40 9.08
C GLY A 88 10.54 0.21 8.43
N LEU A 89 9.44 -0.55 8.26
CA LEU A 89 8.29 -0.09 7.50
C LEU A 89 7.60 1.15 8.08
N SER A 90 7.64 1.35 9.42
CA SER A 90 7.12 2.55 10.06
C SER A 90 7.78 3.85 9.54
N ARG A 91 9.02 3.79 9.08
CA ARG A 91 9.76 4.94 8.54
C ARG A 91 9.35 5.29 7.11
N ALA A 92 8.61 4.42 6.44
CA ALA A 92 8.10 4.68 5.09
C ALA A 92 7.03 5.78 5.04
N PHE A 93 6.51 6.18 6.22
CA PHE A 93 5.45 7.16 6.37
C PHE A 93 5.89 8.27 7.33
N PRO A 94 6.78 9.17 6.91
CA PRO A 94 7.37 10.18 7.80
C PRO A 94 6.33 11.13 8.42
N GLY A 95 5.22 11.39 7.73
CA GLY A 95 4.08 12.16 8.24
C GLY A 95 3.08 11.35 9.07
N GLY A 96 3.23 10.01 9.16
CA GLY A 96 2.23 9.12 9.72
C GLY A 96 1.87 9.40 11.18
N LYS A 97 2.86 9.68 12.03
CA LYS A 97 2.61 10.04 13.45
C LYS A 97 1.75 11.29 13.58
N ARG A 98 2.04 12.30 12.79
CA ARG A 98 1.32 13.57 12.80
C ARG A 98 -0.12 13.40 12.32
N GLU A 99 -0.30 12.68 11.20
CA GLU A 99 -1.65 12.42 10.67
C GLU A 99 -2.48 11.58 11.65
N ALA A 100 -1.92 10.56 12.26
CA ALA A 100 -2.63 9.78 13.27
C ALA A 100 -3.05 10.67 14.45
N SER A 101 -2.14 11.49 14.99
CA SER A 101 -2.44 12.41 16.10
C SER A 101 -3.51 13.43 15.74
N SER A 102 -3.50 14.00 14.54
CA SER A 102 -4.52 14.97 14.10
C SER A 102 -5.92 14.37 14.01
N LEU A 103 -6.01 13.06 13.87
CA LEU A 103 -7.26 12.29 13.84
C LEU A 103 -7.59 11.66 15.21
N GLY A 104 -6.88 12.02 16.29
CA GLY A 104 -7.06 11.42 17.61
C GLY A 104 -6.71 9.93 17.68
N GLN A 105 -5.88 9.43 16.76
CA GLN A 105 -5.53 8.01 16.62
C GLN A 105 -4.04 7.77 16.96
N ARG A 106 -3.71 6.53 17.26
CA ARG A 106 -2.31 6.11 17.45
C ARG A 106 -1.71 5.67 16.12
N TYR A 107 -0.48 6.10 15.87
CA TYR A 107 0.30 5.64 14.72
C TYR A 107 0.78 4.21 14.94
N THR A 108 0.12 3.26 14.31
CA THR A 108 0.38 1.82 14.38
C THR A 108 0.41 1.20 12.99
N ARG A 109 0.95 0.00 12.88
CA ARG A 109 0.90 -0.78 11.64
C ARG A 109 -0.55 -0.97 11.16
N ALA A 110 -1.45 -1.38 12.06
CA ALA A 110 -2.86 -1.63 11.73
C ALA A 110 -3.58 -0.36 11.24
N TRP A 111 -3.32 0.80 11.87
CA TRP A 111 -3.87 2.08 11.42
C TRP A 111 -3.34 2.43 10.02
N THR A 112 -2.04 2.26 9.77
CA THR A 112 -1.42 2.53 8.48
C THR A 112 -1.94 1.58 7.40
N HIS A 113 -2.08 0.29 7.73
CA HIS A 113 -2.67 -0.70 6.85
C HIS A 113 -4.08 -0.29 6.39
N GLU A 114 -4.92 0.15 7.32
CA GLU A 114 -6.28 0.59 6.97
C GLU A 114 -6.27 1.79 6.01
N ARG A 115 -5.38 2.77 6.21
CA ARG A 115 -5.23 3.90 5.27
C ARG A 115 -4.80 3.42 3.88
N MET A 116 -3.80 2.56 3.80
CA MET A 116 -3.35 1.97 2.54
C MET A 116 -4.44 1.13 1.87
N ARG A 117 -5.21 0.35 2.65
CA ARG A 117 -6.31 -0.47 2.15
C ARG A 117 -7.41 0.36 1.49
N LEU A 118 -7.80 1.48 2.10
CA LEU A 118 -8.77 2.41 1.51
C LEU A 118 -8.29 2.93 0.15
N VAL A 119 -7.05 3.39 0.08
CA VAL A 119 -6.46 3.88 -1.18
C VAL A 119 -6.35 2.77 -2.22
N ASN A 120 -6.02 1.53 -1.80
CA ASN A 120 -5.99 0.39 -2.72
C ASN A 120 -7.37 0.10 -3.35
N VAL A 121 -8.44 0.20 -2.58
CA VAL A 121 -9.82 0.08 -3.10
C VAL A 121 -10.11 1.16 -4.13
N VAL A 122 -9.79 2.41 -3.81
CA VAL A 122 -9.97 3.56 -4.73
C VAL A 122 -9.19 3.36 -6.01
N ARG A 123 -7.90 3.02 -5.90
CA ARG A 123 -7.00 2.79 -7.03
C ARG A 123 -7.50 1.67 -7.94
N ASN A 124 -7.93 0.55 -7.38
CA ASN A 124 -8.41 -0.59 -8.16
C ASN A 124 -9.68 -0.19 -8.94
N ARG A 125 -10.63 0.47 -8.27
CA ARG A 125 -11.85 0.94 -8.91
C ARG A 125 -11.57 1.93 -10.05
N ALA A 126 -10.66 2.88 -9.83
CA ALA A 126 -10.22 3.81 -10.87
C ALA A 126 -9.52 3.09 -12.04
N ALA A 127 -8.66 2.12 -11.77
CA ALA A 127 -7.95 1.35 -12.78
C ALA A 127 -8.88 0.48 -13.65
N HIS A 128 -10.02 0.06 -13.10
CA HIS A 128 -11.05 -0.69 -13.82
C HIS A 128 -12.16 0.21 -14.40
N HIS A 129 -11.98 1.53 -14.40
CA HIS A 129 -12.96 2.51 -14.88
C HIS A 129 -14.36 2.38 -14.24
N GLU A 130 -14.42 1.88 -13.01
CA GLU A 130 -15.68 1.70 -12.31
C GLU A 130 -16.19 3.01 -11.69
N PRO A 131 -17.49 3.31 -11.77
CA PRO A 131 -18.04 4.58 -11.29
C PRO A 131 -18.00 4.69 -9.75
N PHE A 132 -17.78 5.93 -9.26
CA PHE A 132 -17.79 6.26 -7.84
C PHE A 132 -19.14 6.81 -7.34
N VAL A 133 -20.14 6.91 -8.20
CA VAL A 133 -21.43 7.56 -7.90
C VAL A 133 -22.09 7.01 -6.64
N ASN A 134 -22.08 5.67 -6.50
CA ASN A 134 -22.65 4.99 -5.33
C ASN A 134 -21.57 4.57 -4.30
N GLY A 135 -20.39 5.21 -4.34
CA GLY A 135 -19.25 4.85 -3.49
C GLY A 135 -18.62 3.51 -3.85
N CYS A 136 -17.55 3.15 -3.13
CA CYS A 136 -16.80 1.91 -3.32
C CYS A 136 -17.18 0.91 -2.24
N PRO A 137 -17.60 -0.33 -2.55
CA PRO A 137 -17.77 -1.35 -1.52
C PRO A 137 -16.43 -1.65 -0.83
N LEU A 138 -16.46 -1.79 0.49
CA LEU A 138 -15.27 -2.13 1.26
C LEU A 138 -15.19 -3.65 1.42
N PRO A 139 -14.15 -4.31 0.86
CA PRO A 139 -13.98 -5.74 0.99
C PRO A 139 -13.95 -6.18 2.46
N GLY A 140 -14.65 -7.26 2.79
CA GLY A 140 -14.74 -7.80 4.16
C GLY A 140 -15.62 -6.98 5.12
N GLN A 141 -16.29 -5.93 4.65
CA GLN A 141 -17.20 -5.10 5.46
C GLN A 141 -18.58 -5.06 4.78
N SER A 142 -19.40 -6.07 5.03
CA SER A 142 -20.72 -6.19 4.40
C SER A 142 -21.56 -4.91 4.55
N GLY A 143 -22.09 -4.42 3.44
CA GLY A 143 -22.95 -3.22 3.38
C GLY A 143 -22.23 -1.88 3.52
N ARG A 144 -20.95 -1.84 3.92
CA ARG A 144 -20.19 -0.59 4.03
C ARG A 144 -19.60 -0.16 2.70
N ARG A 145 -19.77 1.11 2.39
CA ARG A 145 -19.24 1.72 1.16
C ARG A 145 -18.43 2.96 1.53
N LEU A 146 -17.33 3.15 0.83
CA LEU A 146 -16.52 4.36 0.89
C LEU A 146 -17.12 5.39 -0.06
N SER A 147 -17.58 6.51 0.43
CA SER A 147 -18.08 7.58 -0.43
C SER A 147 -16.99 8.15 -1.33
N ALA A 148 -17.35 8.84 -2.41
CA ALA A 148 -16.35 9.50 -3.27
C ALA A 148 -15.58 10.59 -2.51
N GLN A 149 -16.21 11.24 -1.53
CA GLN A 149 -15.57 12.23 -0.67
C GLN A 149 -14.58 11.58 0.29
N ASP A 150 -14.96 10.48 0.94
CA ASP A 150 -14.06 9.73 1.83
C ASP A 150 -12.90 9.09 1.05
N ALA A 151 -13.16 8.65 -0.19
CA ALA A 151 -12.13 8.14 -1.10
C ALA A 151 -11.09 9.21 -1.42
N HIS A 152 -11.53 10.43 -1.73
CA HIS A 152 -10.64 11.57 -1.95
C HIS A 152 -9.84 11.90 -0.68
N GLU A 153 -10.48 11.97 0.49
CA GLU A 153 -9.79 12.24 1.75
C GLU A 153 -8.80 11.11 2.11
N ALA A 154 -9.13 9.85 1.85
CA ALA A 154 -8.18 8.74 2.05
C ALA A 154 -6.89 8.92 1.22
N CYS A 155 -7.00 9.38 -0.02
CA CYS A 155 -5.83 9.69 -0.85
C CYS A 155 -5.01 10.87 -0.28
N ARG A 156 -5.68 11.92 0.20
CA ARG A 156 -5.01 13.08 0.82
C ARG A 156 -4.30 12.70 2.12
N VAL A 157 -4.93 11.90 2.97
CA VAL A 157 -4.32 11.38 4.20
C VAL A 157 -3.05 10.60 3.85
N LEU A 158 -3.11 9.67 2.90
CA LEU A 158 -1.93 8.91 2.49
C LEU A 158 -0.84 9.83 1.91
N ALA A 159 -1.19 10.81 1.10
CA ALA A 159 -0.23 11.78 0.58
C ALA A 159 0.48 12.54 1.72
N ARG A 160 -0.26 13.03 2.73
CA ARG A 160 0.32 13.71 3.90
C ARG A 160 1.19 12.79 4.76
N MET A 161 0.85 11.49 4.82
CA MET A 161 1.68 10.49 5.51
C MET A 161 3.03 10.29 4.81
N LEU A 162 3.07 10.39 3.48
CA LEU A 162 4.25 10.17 2.65
C LEU A 162 5.10 11.46 2.52
N ASP A 163 4.48 12.54 2.07
CA ASP A 163 5.13 13.82 1.81
C ASP A 163 4.11 14.97 1.83
N ARG A 164 4.38 16.01 2.62
CA ARG A 164 3.48 17.16 2.75
C ARG A 164 3.48 18.06 1.51
N ASN A 165 4.59 18.15 0.81
CA ASN A 165 4.66 18.92 -0.43
C ASN A 165 3.83 18.23 -1.52
N LEU A 166 3.89 16.90 -1.60
CA LEU A 166 3.01 16.11 -2.47
C LEU A 166 1.53 16.36 -2.12
N ALA A 167 1.17 16.34 -0.84
CA ALA A 167 -0.20 16.62 -0.41
C ALA A 167 -0.65 18.04 -0.79
N ALA A 168 0.19 19.04 -0.55
CA ALA A 168 -0.10 20.42 -0.92
C ALA A 168 -0.25 20.58 -2.45
N TRP A 169 0.59 19.93 -3.23
CA TRP A 169 0.49 19.93 -4.68
C TRP A 169 -0.83 19.27 -5.15
N LEU A 170 -1.20 18.14 -4.57
CA LEU A 170 -2.47 17.49 -4.87
C LEU A 170 -3.66 18.40 -4.55
N ASP A 171 -3.65 19.07 -3.40
CA ASP A 171 -4.71 19.98 -2.98
C ASP A 171 -4.87 21.18 -3.95
N GLN A 172 -3.77 21.65 -4.54
CA GLN A 172 -3.77 22.76 -5.52
C GLN A 172 -4.20 22.32 -6.93
N THR A 173 -3.95 21.06 -7.30
CA THR A 173 -4.12 20.59 -8.68
C THR A 173 -5.35 19.72 -8.89
N THR A 174 -5.92 19.13 -7.82
CA THR A 174 -7.07 18.24 -7.93
C THR A 174 -8.34 18.98 -8.31
N ARG A 175 -9.10 18.38 -9.25
CA ARG A 175 -10.43 18.86 -9.64
C ARG A 175 -11.56 18.12 -8.90
N VAL A 176 -11.23 17.14 -8.08
CA VAL A 176 -12.21 16.25 -7.42
C VAL A 176 -13.23 17.04 -6.58
N PRO A 177 -12.84 18.04 -5.74
CA PRO A 177 -13.81 18.82 -4.98
C PRO A 177 -14.86 19.52 -5.86
N GLY A 178 -14.42 20.14 -6.95
CA GLY A 178 -15.34 20.79 -7.89
C GLY A 178 -16.32 19.81 -8.56
N VAL A 179 -15.84 18.62 -8.94
CA VAL A 179 -16.69 17.57 -9.52
C VAL A 179 -17.68 17.03 -8.48
N LEU A 180 -17.28 16.88 -7.23
CA LEU A 180 -18.18 16.44 -6.15
C LEU A 180 -19.29 17.45 -5.86
N LEU A 181 -18.97 18.74 -5.89
CA LEU A 181 -19.97 19.83 -5.73
C LEU A 181 -20.96 19.93 -6.90
N ALA A 182 -20.50 19.63 -8.11
CA ALA A 182 -21.34 19.64 -9.32
C ALA A 182 -22.21 18.37 -9.48
N ARG A 183 -22.13 17.43 -8.53
CA ARG A 183 -22.92 16.20 -8.58
C ARG A 183 -24.42 16.51 -8.48
N PRO A 184 -25.27 16.01 -9.42
CA PRO A 184 -26.72 16.14 -9.31
C PRO A 184 -27.21 15.51 -7.99
N SER A 185 -28.13 16.19 -7.31
CA SER A 185 -28.86 15.61 -6.18
C SER A 185 -29.57 14.35 -6.67
N ALA A 186 -29.46 13.25 -5.94
CA ALA A 186 -30.27 12.09 -6.24
C ALA A 186 -31.74 12.48 -6.02
N SER A 187 -32.50 12.51 -7.10
CA SER A 187 -33.98 12.65 -7.08
C SER A 187 -34.61 11.36 -6.57
#